data_cb86157103354b0a1f58462519f74684
#
_entry.id   cb86157103354b0a1f58462519f74684
#
_cell.length_a   1.000
_cell.length_b   1.000
_cell.length_c   1.000
_cell.angle_alpha   90.00
_cell.angle_beta   90.00
_cell.angle_gamma   90.00
#
_symmetry.space_group_name_H-M   'P 1'
#
loop_
_entity.id
_entity.type
_entity.pdbx_description
1 polymer ?
#
loop_
_entity_poly.entity_id
_entity_poly.type
_entity_poly.pdbx_seq_one_letter_code
_entity_poly.pdbx_strand_id
1 'polypeptide(L)'
;MLSPKRTKYRKAHKGRIKGLSKGGTSLNFGQFGLKALEPDRITARQIESARRAITRAMKRAGRVWIRIFPDVPVSIKPAEVRMGSGKGAPEFWVVRVAPGRIMFEIDGVAPELAREALTLGAAKLPIKSKVVTRIGDA
;
A
#
# COMPACT_ATOMS: atom_id res chain seq x y z
N MET A 1 -3.36 -5.62 -11.82
CA MET A 1 -3.43 -5.07 -10.46
C MET A 1 -3.46 -6.19 -9.44
N LEU A 2 -3.01 -5.90 -8.23
CA LEU A 2 -2.97 -6.90 -7.18
C LEU A 2 -4.38 -7.27 -6.70
N SER A 3 -4.64 -8.56 -6.64
CA SER A 3 -5.87 -9.10 -6.07
C SER A 3 -5.61 -10.54 -5.62
N PRO A 4 -6.35 -11.04 -4.61
CA PRO A 4 -6.19 -12.42 -4.19
C PRO A 4 -6.67 -13.40 -5.27
N LYS A 5 -5.95 -14.51 -5.40
CA LYS A 5 -6.40 -15.61 -6.29
C LYS A 5 -7.60 -16.33 -5.70
N ARG A 6 -7.60 -16.52 -4.39
CA ARG A 6 -8.69 -17.14 -3.66
C ARG A 6 -8.96 -16.34 -2.41
N THR A 7 -10.24 -16.25 -2.02
CA THR A 7 -10.62 -15.56 -0.80
C THR A 7 -11.46 -16.48 0.07
N LYS A 8 -11.24 -16.40 1.37
CA LYS A 8 -12.08 -17.10 2.35
C LYS A 8 -13.51 -16.55 2.32
N TYR A 9 -13.61 -15.24 2.16
CA TYR A 9 -14.90 -14.56 2.02
C TYR A 9 -14.85 -13.67 0.80
N ARG A 10 -15.93 -13.71 0.02
CA ARG A 10 -16.04 -12.84 -1.16
C ARG A 10 -16.31 -11.40 -0.79
N LYS A 11 -16.94 -11.19 0.37
CA LYS A 11 -17.27 -9.87 0.89
C LYS A 11 -16.83 -9.80 2.36
N ALA A 12 -16.44 -8.62 2.81
CA ALA A 12 -16.03 -8.40 4.19
C ALA A 12 -16.76 -7.20 4.77
N HIS A 13 -16.95 -7.22 6.08
CA HIS A 13 -17.50 -6.08 6.78
C HIS A 13 -16.46 -4.97 6.87
N LYS A 14 -16.94 -3.72 6.82
CA LYS A 14 -16.07 -2.59 7.08
C LYS A 14 -15.63 -2.63 8.54
N GLY A 15 -14.34 -2.46 8.76
CA GLY A 15 -13.77 -2.36 10.09
C GLY A 15 -13.00 -1.07 10.27
N ARG A 16 -12.74 -0.72 11.52
CA ARG A 16 -11.86 0.42 11.83
C ARG A 16 -10.45 -0.08 12.02
N ILE A 17 -9.49 0.67 11.50
CA ILE A 17 -8.08 0.38 11.71
C ILE A 17 -7.67 1.00 13.05
N LYS A 18 -7.26 0.15 13.98
CA LYS A 18 -6.91 0.59 15.34
C LYS A 18 -5.47 0.22 15.66
N GLY A 19 -4.84 1.07 16.47
CA GLY A 19 -3.52 0.81 17.01
C GLY A 19 -2.39 0.92 16.01
N LEU A 20 -1.21 0.52 16.43
CA LEU A 20 -0.01 0.53 15.62
C LEU A 20 0.18 -0.83 14.96
N SER A 21 0.91 -0.85 13.85
CA SER A 21 1.23 -2.10 13.18
C SER A 21 2.11 -2.96 14.08
N LYS A 22 1.76 -4.24 14.21
CA LYS A 22 2.54 -5.21 14.98
C LYS A 22 3.56 -5.96 14.15
N GLY A 23 3.46 -5.90 12.82
CA GLY A 23 4.39 -6.54 11.91
C GLY A 23 4.65 -5.66 10.71
N GLY A 24 5.70 -5.95 9.96
CA GLY A 24 6.06 -5.18 8.78
C GLY A 24 6.51 -3.76 9.10
N THR A 25 7.13 -3.56 10.27
CA THR A 25 7.54 -2.24 10.76
C THR A 25 9.01 -1.93 10.51
N SER A 26 9.76 -2.89 10.00
CA SER A 26 11.18 -2.73 9.72
C SER A 26 11.50 -3.14 8.28
N LEU A 27 12.60 -2.59 7.75
CA LEU A 27 13.07 -2.94 6.42
C LEU A 27 13.72 -4.33 6.44
N ASN A 28 13.30 -5.19 5.52
CA ASN A 28 13.81 -6.55 5.42
C ASN A 28 14.52 -6.83 4.11
N PHE A 29 14.15 -6.15 3.04
CA PHE A 29 14.64 -6.45 1.69
C PHE A 29 15.52 -5.35 1.12
N GLY A 30 15.12 -4.09 1.29
CA GLY A 30 15.82 -2.96 0.72
C GLY A 30 16.50 -2.09 1.76
N GLN A 31 17.22 -1.06 1.29
CA GLN A 31 17.87 -0.09 2.18
C GLN A 31 16.97 1.10 2.51
N PHE A 32 15.99 1.36 1.67
CA PHE A 32 15.06 2.47 1.84
C PHE A 32 13.64 1.96 1.78
N GLY A 33 12.76 2.61 2.50
CA GLY A 33 11.37 2.23 2.50
C GLY A 33 10.45 3.40 2.76
N LEU A 34 9.16 3.17 2.50
CA LEU A 34 8.09 4.12 2.74
C LEU A 34 7.23 3.58 3.87
N LYS A 35 7.21 4.32 4.97
CA LYS A 35 6.53 3.93 6.20
C LYS A 35 5.25 4.74 6.37
N ALA A 36 4.15 4.07 6.67
CA ALA A 36 2.88 4.74 6.92
C ALA A 36 2.92 5.46 8.27
N LEU A 37 2.41 6.67 8.31
CA LEU A 37 2.27 7.47 9.53
C LEU A 37 0.83 7.57 10.02
N GLU A 38 -0.13 7.23 9.16
CA GLU A 38 -1.55 7.31 9.45
C GLU A 38 -2.22 5.98 9.10
N PRO A 39 -3.35 5.64 9.77
CA PRO A 39 -4.13 4.48 9.38
C PRO A 39 -5.05 4.83 8.21
N ASP A 40 -5.14 3.95 7.22
CA ASP A 40 -6.14 4.07 6.16
C ASP A 40 -6.22 2.77 5.36
N ARG A 41 -7.17 2.74 4.44
CA ARG A 41 -7.31 1.68 3.45
C ARG A 41 -6.66 2.16 2.15
N ILE A 42 -5.82 1.31 1.59
CA ILE A 42 -5.13 1.61 0.34
C ILE A 42 -5.64 0.63 -0.72
N THR A 43 -6.08 1.15 -1.85
CA THR A 43 -6.62 0.32 -2.93
C THR A 43 -5.50 -0.28 -3.78
N ALA A 44 -5.83 -1.37 -4.48
CA ALA A 44 -4.90 -1.98 -5.43
C ALA A 44 -4.44 -0.98 -6.50
N ARG A 45 -5.33 -0.09 -6.93
CA ARG A 45 -5.00 0.95 -7.92
C ARG A 45 -4.01 1.95 -7.37
N GLN A 46 -4.17 2.36 -6.11
CA GLN A 46 -3.23 3.28 -5.45
C GLN A 46 -1.85 2.64 -5.31
N ILE A 47 -1.80 1.36 -4.92
CA ILE A 47 -0.54 0.62 -4.82
C ILE A 47 0.16 0.57 -6.18
N GLU A 48 -0.57 0.25 -7.24
CA GLU A 48 -0.01 0.17 -8.58
C GLU A 48 0.47 1.53 -9.07
N SER A 49 -0.30 2.59 -8.79
CA SER A 49 0.07 3.95 -9.14
C SER A 49 1.37 4.38 -8.45
N ALA A 50 1.49 4.07 -7.16
CA ALA A 50 2.70 4.37 -6.39
C ALA A 50 3.89 3.58 -6.92
N ARG A 51 3.72 2.29 -7.19
CA ARG A 51 4.78 1.44 -7.75
C ARG A 51 5.29 2.00 -9.08
N ARG A 52 4.39 2.39 -9.96
CA ARG A 52 4.77 2.97 -11.26
C ARG A 52 5.54 4.27 -11.09
N ALA A 53 5.11 5.13 -10.18
CA ALA A 53 5.80 6.39 -9.92
C ALA A 53 7.22 6.14 -9.40
N ILE A 54 7.38 5.21 -8.47
CA ILE A 54 8.68 4.84 -7.92
C ILE A 54 9.59 4.27 -9.02
N THR A 55 9.09 3.30 -9.78
CA THR A 55 9.86 2.66 -10.85
C THR A 55 10.28 3.64 -11.91
N ARG A 56 9.39 4.55 -12.29
CA ARG A 56 9.70 5.58 -13.29
C ARG A 56 10.79 6.53 -12.81
N ALA A 57 10.72 6.96 -11.55
CA ALA A 57 11.71 7.85 -10.97
C ALA A 57 13.09 7.17 -10.90
N MET A 58 13.13 5.88 -10.64
CA MET A 58 14.36 5.09 -10.60
C MET A 58 14.88 4.73 -11.98
N LYS A 59 14.16 5.06 -13.06
CA LYS A 59 14.53 4.75 -14.45
C LYS A 59 14.84 3.27 -14.66
N ARG A 60 14.07 2.41 -13.99
CA ARG A 60 14.21 0.94 -13.99
C ARG A 60 15.51 0.43 -13.37
N ALA A 61 16.29 1.29 -12.70
CA ALA A 61 17.42 0.87 -11.92
C ALA A 61 16.95 0.34 -10.55
N GLY A 62 17.69 -0.59 -9.97
CA GLY A 62 17.39 -1.11 -8.65
C GLY A 62 16.17 -2.02 -8.60
N ARG A 63 15.69 -2.25 -7.40
CA ARG A 63 14.55 -3.14 -7.13
C ARG A 63 13.52 -2.46 -6.25
N VAL A 64 12.25 -2.84 -6.45
CA VAL A 64 11.12 -2.38 -5.64
C VAL A 64 10.39 -3.59 -5.08
N TRP A 65 10.14 -3.58 -3.76
CA TRP A 65 9.31 -4.58 -3.11
C TRP A 65 8.05 -3.92 -2.59
N ILE A 66 6.90 -4.51 -2.90
CA ILE A 66 5.61 -4.10 -2.34
C ILE A 66 5.38 -4.96 -1.10
N ARG A 67 5.30 -4.33 0.08
CA ARG A 67 5.17 -5.01 1.36
C ARG A 67 3.74 -5.11 1.86
N ILE A 68 2.78 -4.61 1.10
CA ILE A 68 1.35 -4.66 1.43
C ILE A 68 0.60 -5.35 0.30
N PHE A 69 -0.48 -6.05 0.64
CA PHE A 69 -1.28 -6.75 -0.34
C PHE A 69 -2.77 -6.48 -0.11
N PRO A 70 -3.52 -6.08 -1.16
CA PRO A 70 -4.94 -5.76 -1.04
C PRO A 70 -5.79 -7.03 -1.01
N ASP A 71 -6.12 -7.48 0.18
CA ASP A 71 -6.88 -8.72 0.40
C ASP A 71 -8.29 -8.51 0.94
N VAL A 72 -8.70 -7.26 1.19
CA VAL A 72 -10.03 -6.93 1.70
C VAL A 72 -10.90 -6.44 0.57
N PRO A 73 -12.03 -7.12 0.27
CA PRO A 73 -12.94 -6.68 -0.78
C PRO A 73 -13.81 -5.51 -0.30
N VAL A 74 -14.03 -4.55 -1.19
CA VAL A 74 -14.93 -3.43 -0.96
C VAL A 74 -16.04 -3.49 -2.00
N SER A 75 -17.28 -3.44 -1.54
CA SER A 75 -18.45 -3.47 -2.40
C SER A 75 -19.05 -2.06 -2.49
N ILE A 76 -19.48 -1.68 -3.69
CA ILE A 76 -20.19 -0.45 -3.93
C ILE A 76 -21.59 -0.83 -4.39
N LYS A 77 -22.63 -0.31 -3.74
CA LYS A 77 -24.00 -0.51 -4.24
C LYS A 77 -24.19 0.29 -5.52
N PRO A 78 -24.68 -0.34 -6.59
CA PRO A 78 -25.09 0.41 -7.76
C PRO A 78 -26.18 1.41 -7.38
N ALA A 79 -26.20 2.57 -8.02
CA ALA A 79 -27.19 3.62 -7.75
C ALA A 79 -28.63 3.13 -7.96
N GLU A 80 -28.81 2.12 -8.79
CA GLU A 80 -30.11 1.54 -9.13
C GLU A 80 -30.61 0.47 -8.16
N VAL A 81 -29.76 0.02 -7.24
CA VAL A 81 -30.14 -1.02 -6.28
C VAL A 81 -30.87 -0.39 -5.11
N ARG A 82 -32.09 -0.92 -4.85
CA ARG A 82 -32.90 -0.44 -3.71
C ARG A 82 -32.23 -0.81 -2.39
N MET A 83 -32.46 0.03 -1.39
CA MET A 83 -32.01 -0.23 -0.04
C MET A 83 -32.56 -1.58 0.45
N GLY A 84 -31.69 -2.37 1.10
CA GLY A 84 -32.07 -3.67 1.62
C GLY A 84 -31.86 -4.84 0.70
N SER A 85 -31.44 -4.63 -0.54
CA SER A 85 -31.20 -5.75 -1.48
C SER A 85 -29.84 -6.42 -1.29
N GLY A 86 -29.16 -6.18 -0.17
CA GLY A 86 -27.90 -6.83 0.16
C GLY A 86 -26.67 -6.11 -0.36
N LYS A 87 -25.50 -6.67 -0.12
CA LYS A 87 -24.23 -6.12 -0.62
C LYS A 87 -24.12 -6.37 -2.12
N GLY A 88 -23.63 -5.36 -2.84
CA GLY A 88 -23.23 -5.52 -4.22
C GLY A 88 -22.02 -6.45 -4.38
N ALA A 89 -21.65 -6.77 -5.60
CA ALA A 89 -20.43 -7.53 -5.89
C ALA A 89 -19.20 -6.73 -5.46
N PRO A 90 -18.09 -7.40 -5.11
CA PRO A 90 -16.84 -6.69 -4.83
C PRO A 90 -16.39 -5.89 -6.04
N GLU A 91 -16.16 -4.59 -5.84
CA GLU A 91 -15.72 -3.68 -6.90
C GLU A 91 -14.21 -3.53 -6.94
N PHE A 92 -13.57 -3.57 -5.79
CA PHE A 92 -12.14 -3.39 -5.70
C PHE A 92 -11.60 -3.98 -4.40
N TRP A 93 -10.30 -4.11 -4.35
CA TRP A 93 -9.59 -4.69 -3.22
C TRP A 93 -8.75 -3.64 -2.54
N VAL A 94 -8.70 -3.71 -1.21
CA VAL A 94 -7.92 -2.78 -0.39
C VAL A 94 -7.10 -3.52 0.64
N VAL A 95 -6.10 -2.85 1.18
CA VAL A 95 -5.37 -3.29 2.36
C VAL A 95 -5.58 -2.27 3.47
N ARG A 96 -5.78 -2.76 4.69
CA ARG A 96 -5.86 -1.92 5.88
C ARG A 96 -4.45 -1.71 6.41
N VAL A 97 -3.99 -0.48 6.35
CA VAL A 97 -2.63 -0.12 6.76
C VAL A 97 -2.69 0.62 8.10
N ALA A 98 -1.93 0.14 9.07
CA ALA A 98 -1.79 0.81 10.38
C ALA A 98 -0.51 1.65 10.39
N PRO A 99 -0.44 2.68 11.26
CA PRO A 99 0.78 3.46 11.40
C PRO A 99 1.98 2.57 11.77
N GLY A 100 3.12 2.83 11.16
CA GLY A 100 4.35 2.06 11.37
C GLY A 100 4.61 1.01 10.31
N ARG A 101 3.62 0.67 9.49
CA ARG A 101 3.77 -0.35 8.45
C ARG A 101 4.66 0.15 7.32
N ILE A 102 5.63 -0.67 6.93
CA ILE A 102 6.41 -0.45 5.71
C ILE A 102 5.57 -0.89 4.51
N MET A 103 5.32 0.02 3.60
CA MET A 103 4.48 -0.24 2.43
C MET A 103 5.30 -0.64 1.21
N PHE A 104 6.43 0.02 1.00
CA PHE A 104 7.34 -0.25 -0.11
C PHE A 104 8.76 -0.24 0.39
N GLU A 105 9.62 -1.04 -0.26
CA GLU A 105 11.06 -0.99 -0.05
C GLU A 105 11.74 -0.89 -1.39
N ILE A 106 12.87 -0.19 -1.44
CA ILE A 106 13.68 -0.09 -2.65
C ILE A 106 15.15 -0.27 -2.30
N ASP A 107 15.93 -0.67 -3.30
CA ASP A 107 17.36 -0.85 -3.18
C ASP A 107 18.03 -0.66 -4.55
N GLY A 108 19.34 -0.52 -4.54
CA GLY A 108 20.13 -0.44 -5.77
C GLY A 108 20.18 0.93 -6.42
N VAL A 109 19.82 1.99 -5.69
CA VAL A 109 19.91 3.37 -6.18
C VAL A 109 20.56 4.26 -5.13
N ALA A 110 21.06 5.43 -5.57
CA ALA A 110 21.66 6.41 -4.66
C ALA A 110 20.62 6.95 -3.66
N PRO A 111 21.04 7.37 -2.45
CA PRO A 111 20.10 7.83 -1.43
C PRO A 111 19.19 8.98 -1.87
N GLU A 112 19.71 9.93 -2.62
CA GLU A 112 18.93 11.07 -3.09
C GLU A 112 17.85 10.63 -4.07
N LEU A 113 18.20 9.76 -5.00
CA LEU A 113 17.23 9.22 -5.95
C LEU A 113 16.20 8.35 -5.24
N ALA A 114 16.62 7.58 -4.25
CA ALA A 114 15.70 6.76 -3.46
C ALA A 114 14.64 7.62 -2.77
N ARG A 115 15.06 8.71 -2.14
CA ARG A 115 14.13 9.63 -1.46
C ARG A 115 13.18 10.29 -2.45
N GLU A 116 13.67 10.73 -3.58
CA GLU A 116 12.85 11.32 -4.63
C GLU A 116 11.81 10.33 -5.13
N ALA A 117 12.24 9.12 -5.46
CA ALA A 117 11.35 8.07 -5.96
C ALA A 117 10.25 7.73 -4.95
N LEU A 118 10.61 7.53 -3.69
CA LEU A 118 9.63 7.21 -2.64
C LEU A 118 8.68 8.37 -2.36
N THR A 119 9.17 9.60 -2.43
CA THR A 119 8.33 10.79 -2.27
C THR A 119 7.30 10.88 -3.40
N LEU A 120 7.70 10.62 -4.63
CA LEU A 120 6.77 10.59 -5.77
C LEU A 120 5.74 9.48 -5.63
N GLY A 121 6.17 8.32 -5.14
CA GLY A 121 5.24 7.22 -4.84
C GLY A 121 4.26 7.58 -3.74
N ALA A 122 4.73 8.22 -2.69
CA ALA A 122 3.90 8.65 -1.57
C ALA A 122 2.77 9.60 -2.00
N ALA A 123 3.03 10.44 -3.00
CA ALA A 123 2.02 11.36 -3.53
C ALA A 123 0.83 10.64 -4.17
N LYS A 124 0.96 9.36 -4.51
CA LYS A 124 -0.13 8.55 -5.06
C LYS A 124 -0.93 7.82 -3.99
N LEU A 125 -0.52 7.92 -2.74
CA LEU A 125 -1.18 7.25 -1.62
C LEU A 125 -2.01 8.26 -0.82
N PRO A 126 -3.12 7.80 -0.19
CA PRO A 126 -4.03 8.71 0.52
C PRO A 126 -3.58 9.08 1.92
N ILE A 127 -2.45 8.57 2.39
CA ILE A 127 -1.99 8.75 3.77
C ILE A 127 -0.63 9.42 3.82
N LYS A 128 -0.35 10.02 4.97
CA LYS A 128 0.99 10.54 5.26
C LYS A 128 1.95 9.40 5.46
N SER A 129 3.15 9.56 4.94
CA SER A 129 4.18 8.55 4.99
C SER A 129 5.55 9.20 5.16
N LYS A 130 6.53 8.39 5.53
CA LYS A 130 7.89 8.85 5.77
C LYS A 130 8.86 7.90 5.08
N VAL A 131 9.88 8.48 4.45
CA VAL A 131 10.99 7.69 3.92
C VAL A 131 11.90 7.28 5.09
N VAL A 132 12.20 6.00 5.16
CA VAL A 132 13.07 5.44 6.20
C VAL A 132 14.25 4.72 5.56
N THR A 133 15.35 4.66 6.30
CA THR A 133 16.56 3.97 5.87
C THR A 133 16.88 2.87 6.87
N ARG A 134 17.63 1.87 6.43
CA ARG A 134 18.06 0.80 7.30
C ARG A 134 19.07 1.36 8.32
N ILE A 135 18.89 0.97 9.58
CA ILE A 135 19.78 1.41 10.66
C ILE A 135 21.19 0.90 10.38
N GLY A 136 22.18 1.79 10.56
CA GLY A 136 23.59 1.47 10.35
C GLY A 136 24.11 1.77 8.95
N ASP A 137 23.24 2.04 8.01
CA ASP A 137 23.61 2.42 6.65
C ASP A 137 23.58 3.95 6.50
N ALA A 138 24.67 4.50 6.11
CA ALA A 138 24.80 5.94 5.93
C ALA A 138 24.06 6.40 4.65
#